data_e5ad2e9fe2bc7580d2ed04523131eebe
#
_entry.id   e5ad2e9fe2bc7580d2ed04523131eebe
#
_cell.length_a   1.000
_cell.length_b   1.000
_cell.length_c   1.000
_cell.angle_alpha   90.00
_cell.angle_beta   90.00
_cell.angle_gamma   90.00
#
_symmetry.space_group_name_H-M   'P 1'
#
loop_
_entity.id
_entity.type
_entity.pdbx_description
1 polymer ?
#
loop_
_entity_poly.entity_id
_entity_poly.type
_entity_poly.pdbx_seq_one_letter_code
_entity_poly.pdbx_strand_id
1 'polypeptide(L)'
;MRRIISLTAAVLCLLIYIPASAAGYKGSDELSGIANGIIDWKKLDNGVTDGGTFFNDKFLSLAGTTPGDWYPIGMSRLGIAENYDRYLAVLKAEVENRYREENKLSASKATEWHRISLAVLAAGGDPTNFGRDKNGNPINLIADGTYDRGKTVSLGRQGINGWIWGLIVLDSMHYEIPNGSFYSRDDIITEILCRQLSDGGFALTGKNSDPDITAMAVQALH
;
A
#
# COMPACT_ATOMS: atom_id res chain seq x y z
N MET A 1 45.69 -13.58 10.56
CA MET A 1 44.55 -14.28 11.13
C MET A 1 43.21 -13.54 10.88
N ARG A 2 43.08 -12.23 11.03
CA ARG A 2 41.77 -11.48 10.81
C ARG A 2 41.21 -11.56 9.38
N ARG A 3 42.04 -11.70 8.33
CA ARG A 3 41.57 -11.78 6.93
C ARG A 3 41.02 -13.15 6.52
N ILE A 4 41.42 -14.21 7.17
CA ILE A 4 40.95 -15.58 6.88
C ILE A 4 39.59 -15.83 7.50
N ILE A 5 39.30 -15.24 8.68
CA ILE A 5 37.98 -15.33 9.34
C ILE A 5 36.89 -14.60 8.54
N SER A 6 37.24 -13.49 7.88
CA SER A 6 36.31 -12.74 7.04
C SER A 6 35.92 -13.51 5.76
N LEU A 7 36.86 -14.27 5.16
CA LEU A 7 36.57 -15.03 3.95
C LEU A 7 35.72 -16.28 4.22
N THR A 8 35.96 -16.95 5.35
CA THR A 8 35.14 -18.10 5.78
C THR A 8 33.75 -17.73 6.18
N ALA A 9 33.53 -16.55 6.81
CA ALA A 9 32.19 -16.04 7.11
C ALA A 9 31.41 -15.67 5.83
N ALA A 10 32.07 -15.04 4.84
CA ALA A 10 31.46 -14.70 3.56
C ALA A 10 31.08 -15.96 2.74
N VAL A 11 31.95 -17.02 2.76
CA VAL A 11 31.63 -18.29 2.09
C VAL A 11 30.52 -19.05 2.81
N LEU A 12 30.47 -18.99 4.14
CA LEU A 12 29.37 -19.60 4.91
C LEU A 12 28.01 -18.89 4.63
N CYS A 13 28.00 -17.56 4.50
CA CYS A 13 26.81 -16.82 4.12
C CYS A 13 26.34 -17.14 2.68
N LEU A 14 27.27 -17.41 1.75
CA LEU A 14 26.94 -17.84 0.38
C LEU A 14 26.39 -19.26 0.31
N LEU A 15 26.76 -20.15 1.26
CA LEU A 15 26.27 -21.53 1.32
C LEU A 15 24.90 -21.64 2.00
N ILE A 16 24.45 -20.59 2.73
CA ILE A 16 23.11 -20.52 3.34
C ILE A 16 22.09 -19.85 2.40
N TYR A 17 22.51 -19.35 1.25
CA TYR A 17 21.59 -18.88 0.21
C TYR A 17 20.94 -20.10 -0.46
N ILE A 18 20.03 -20.75 0.27
CA ILE A 18 19.04 -21.65 -0.34
C ILE A 18 18.05 -20.70 -1.04
N PRO A 19 18.05 -20.65 -2.39
CA PRO A 19 17.03 -19.86 -3.06
C PRO A 19 15.68 -20.40 -2.61
N ALA A 20 14.84 -19.56 -2.05
CA ALA A 20 13.48 -19.91 -1.64
C ALA A 20 12.64 -20.48 -2.81
N SER A 21 13.14 -20.38 -4.03
CA SER A 21 12.61 -21.00 -5.25
C SER A 21 12.88 -22.52 -5.38
N ALA A 22 13.74 -23.13 -4.55
CA ALA A 22 14.06 -24.56 -4.66
C ALA A 22 13.16 -25.46 -3.78
N ALA A 23 12.53 -24.94 -2.76
CA ALA A 23 11.41 -25.60 -2.10
C ALA A 23 10.18 -25.25 -2.93
N GLY A 24 9.74 -26.16 -3.82
CA GLY A 24 8.45 -26.01 -4.47
C GLY A 24 7.44 -25.69 -3.38
N TYR A 25 6.95 -24.44 -3.37
CA TYR A 25 5.97 -23.99 -2.41
C TYR A 25 4.72 -24.82 -2.66
N LYS A 26 4.52 -25.89 -1.90
CA LYS A 26 3.31 -26.73 -1.93
C LYS A 26 2.07 -25.92 -1.50
N GLY A 27 2.19 -24.59 -1.41
CA GLY A 27 1.18 -23.71 -0.89
C GLY A 27 0.40 -22.91 -1.91
N SER A 28 0.71 -22.96 -3.21
CA SER A 28 -0.08 -22.16 -4.17
C SER A 28 -1.54 -22.57 -4.20
N ASP A 29 -1.81 -23.87 -4.23
CA ASP A 29 -3.17 -24.42 -4.27
C ASP A 29 -3.87 -24.28 -2.91
N GLU A 30 -3.13 -24.46 -1.81
CA GLU A 30 -3.62 -24.27 -0.45
C GLU A 30 -3.94 -22.80 -0.17
N LEU A 31 -3.03 -21.87 -0.54
CA LEU A 31 -3.27 -20.44 -0.42
C LEU A 31 -4.44 -19.97 -1.27
N SER A 32 -4.56 -20.48 -2.49
CA SER A 32 -5.70 -20.20 -3.37
C SER A 32 -7.00 -20.71 -2.77
N GLY A 33 -6.98 -21.89 -2.15
CA GLY A 33 -8.13 -22.45 -1.44
C GLY A 33 -8.57 -21.60 -0.26
N ILE A 34 -7.62 -21.15 0.57
CA ILE A 34 -7.88 -20.25 1.71
C ILE A 34 -8.43 -18.91 1.22
N ALA A 35 -7.79 -18.30 0.21
CA ALA A 35 -8.21 -17.02 -0.34
C ALA A 35 -9.63 -17.09 -0.92
N ASN A 36 -9.93 -18.12 -1.71
CA ASN A 36 -11.27 -18.33 -2.26
C ASN A 36 -12.30 -18.52 -1.13
N GLY A 37 -11.96 -19.30 -0.09
CA GLY A 37 -12.82 -19.47 1.07
C GLY A 37 -13.14 -18.16 1.80
N ILE A 38 -12.16 -17.25 1.95
CA ILE A 38 -12.36 -15.91 2.52
C ILE A 38 -13.30 -15.08 1.64
N ILE A 39 -13.12 -15.14 0.32
CA ILE A 39 -13.92 -14.37 -0.64
C ILE A 39 -15.36 -14.90 -0.67
N ASP A 40 -15.55 -16.22 -0.68
CA ASP A 40 -16.86 -16.85 -0.65
C ASP A 40 -17.60 -16.51 0.64
N TRP A 41 -16.90 -16.58 1.77
CA TRP A 41 -17.44 -16.13 3.05
C TRP A 41 -17.87 -14.66 2.99
N LYS A 42 -17.04 -13.78 2.43
CA LYS A 42 -17.36 -12.35 2.32
C LYS A 42 -18.50 -12.08 1.33
N LYS A 43 -18.60 -12.85 0.25
CA LYS A 43 -19.77 -12.83 -0.64
C LYS A 43 -21.05 -13.13 0.12
N LEU A 44 -21.08 -14.21 0.89
CA LEU A 44 -22.22 -14.59 1.71
C LEU A 44 -22.58 -13.51 2.76
N ASP A 45 -21.58 -12.95 3.46
CA ASP A 45 -21.77 -11.84 4.41
C ASP A 45 -22.39 -10.59 3.75
N ASN A 46 -22.10 -10.36 2.48
CA ASN A 46 -22.68 -9.29 1.67
C ASN A 46 -24.02 -9.68 1.00
N GLY A 47 -24.54 -10.87 1.28
CA GLY A 47 -25.82 -11.35 0.72
C GLY A 47 -25.74 -11.77 -0.73
N VAL A 48 -24.54 -12.12 -1.23
CA VAL A 48 -24.35 -12.67 -2.57
C VAL A 48 -24.63 -14.17 -2.53
N THR A 49 -25.54 -14.62 -3.38
CA THR A 49 -25.81 -16.05 -3.62
C THR A 49 -24.90 -16.58 -4.74
N ASP A 50 -24.96 -17.91 -4.97
CA ASP A 50 -24.14 -18.62 -5.95
C ASP A 50 -24.06 -17.91 -7.31
N GLY A 51 -22.84 -17.74 -7.81
CA GLY A 51 -22.56 -17.11 -9.09
C GLY A 51 -22.65 -15.56 -9.12
N GLY A 52 -22.97 -14.92 -8.00
CA GLY A 52 -23.04 -13.46 -7.92
C GLY A 52 -21.66 -12.80 -7.87
N THR A 53 -21.61 -11.53 -8.32
CA THR A 53 -20.38 -10.71 -8.25
C THR A 53 -20.03 -10.31 -6.81
N PHE A 54 -18.73 -10.30 -6.48
CA PHE A 54 -18.24 -9.76 -5.23
C PHE A 54 -18.57 -8.27 -5.09
N PHE A 55 -18.45 -7.52 -6.18
CA PHE A 55 -18.71 -6.08 -6.23
C PHE A 55 -20.22 -5.77 -6.39
N ASN A 56 -21.03 -6.27 -5.46
CA ASN A 56 -22.44 -5.88 -5.35
C ASN A 56 -22.58 -4.50 -4.69
N ASP A 57 -23.78 -3.91 -4.69
CA ASP A 57 -24.03 -2.56 -4.16
C ASP A 57 -23.68 -2.43 -2.68
N LYS A 58 -23.94 -3.48 -1.87
CA LYS A 58 -23.60 -3.48 -0.44
C LYS A 58 -22.10 -3.40 -0.22
N PHE A 59 -21.28 -4.15 -0.99
CA PHE A 59 -19.83 -4.07 -0.89
C PHE A 59 -19.31 -2.74 -1.44
N LEU A 60 -19.83 -2.31 -2.59
CA LEU A 60 -19.39 -1.07 -3.25
C LEU A 60 -19.65 0.19 -2.40
N SER A 61 -20.65 0.16 -1.50
CA SER A 61 -20.87 1.26 -0.55
C SER A 61 -19.70 1.47 0.43
N LEU A 62 -18.76 0.53 0.50
CA LEU A 62 -17.54 0.60 1.32
C LEU A 62 -16.33 1.15 0.53
N ALA A 63 -16.44 1.40 -0.78
CA ALA A 63 -15.33 1.91 -1.57
C ALA A 63 -14.77 3.22 -0.98
N GLY A 64 -13.44 3.34 -0.95
CA GLY A 64 -12.76 4.46 -0.29
C GLY A 64 -12.61 4.32 1.22
N THR A 65 -13.00 3.18 1.80
CA THR A 65 -12.79 2.85 3.21
C THR A 65 -11.80 1.70 3.38
N THR A 66 -11.23 1.55 4.57
CA THR A 66 -10.28 0.45 4.85
C THR A 66 -10.87 -0.93 4.54
N PRO A 67 -12.07 -1.32 5.01
CA PRO A 67 -12.64 -2.62 4.68
C PRO A 67 -13.03 -2.76 3.21
N GLY A 68 -13.29 -1.67 2.49
CA GLY A 68 -13.70 -1.70 1.08
C GLY A 68 -12.53 -1.82 0.11
N ASP A 69 -11.35 -1.31 0.46
CA ASP A 69 -10.24 -1.19 -0.48
C ASP A 69 -9.23 -2.35 -0.41
N TRP A 70 -9.05 -2.98 0.76
CA TRP A 70 -8.10 -4.09 0.91
C TRP A 70 -8.54 -5.37 0.18
N TYR A 71 -9.85 -5.62 0.06
CA TYR A 71 -10.35 -6.77 -0.72
C TYR A 71 -10.00 -6.65 -2.21
N PRO A 72 -10.32 -5.57 -2.92
CA PRO A 72 -9.91 -5.39 -4.32
C PRO A 72 -8.39 -5.52 -4.52
N ILE A 73 -7.58 -4.98 -3.60
CA ILE A 73 -6.11 -5.10 -3.65
C ILE A 73 -5.71 -6.57 -3.57
N GLY A 74 -6.20 -7.31 -2.57
CA GLY A 74 -5.86 -8.72 -2.38
C GLY A 74 -6.38 -9.61 -3.51
N MET A 75 -7.63 -9.42 -3.93
CA MET A 75 -8.26 -10.19 -4.99
C MET A 75 -7.54 -10.04 -6.33
N SER A 76 -7.21 -8.80 -6.70
CA SER A 76 -6.47 -8.54 -7.94
C SER A 76 -5.07 -9.17 -7.92
N ARG A 77 -4.35 -9.08 -6.78
CA ARG A 77 -3.03 -9.69 -6.62
C ARG A 77 -3.05 -11.22 -6.68
N LEU A 78 -4.17 -11.83 -6.33
CA LEU A 78 -4.42 -13.27 -6.47
C LEU A 78 -4.94 -13.67 -7.85
N GLY A 79 -5.13 -12.71 -8.76
CA GLY A 79 -5.66 -12.96 -10.11
C GLY A 79 -7.13 -13.33 -10.15
N ILE A 80 -7.90 -12.99 -9.10
CA ILE A 80 -9.33 -13.29 -9.04
C ILE A 80 -10.08 -12.36 -9.99
N ALA A 81 -10.78 -12.96 -10.95
CA ALA A 81 -11.55 -12.24 -11.94
C ALA A 81 -12.86 -11.69 -11.33
N GLU A 82 -13.02 -10.38 -11.37
CA GLU A 82 -14.24 -9.66 -10.96
C GLU A 82 -14.40 -8.38 -11.79
N ASN A 83 -15.53 -7.70 -11.64
CA ASN A 83 -15.78 -6.45 -12.36
C ASN A 83 -15.09 -5.25 -11.67
N TYR A 84 -13.78 -5.15 -11.82
CA TYR A 84 -12.99 -4.06 -11.24
C TYR A 84 -13.37 -2.68 -11.79
N ASP A 85 -13.85 -2.57 -13.03
CA ASP A 85 -14.31 -1.30 -13.60
C ASP A 85 -15.47 -0.72 -12.81
N ARG A 86 -16.38 -1.57 -12.33
CA ARG A 86 -17.49 -1.17 -11.47
C ARG A 86 -17.00 -0.62 -10.14
N TYR A 87 -16.02 -1.29 -9.53
CA TYR A 87 -15.39 -0.81 -8.29
C TYR A 87 -14.68 0.53 -8.51
N LEU A 88 -13.89 0.65 -9.59
CA LEU A 88 -13.18 1.89 -9.94
C LEU A 88 -14.16 3.06 -10.16
N ALA A 89 -15.29 2.82 -10.81
CA ALA A 89 -16.29 3.86 -11.05
C ALA A 89 -16.85 4.42 -9.74
N VAL A 90 -17.20 3.54 -8.78
CA VAL A 90 -17.71 3.95 -7.47
C VAL A 90 -16.62 4.62 -6.64
N LEU A 91 -15.40 4.05 -6.58
CA LEU A 91 -14.27 4.64 -5.88
C LEU A 91 -13.92 6.02 -6.42
N LYS A 92 -13.96 6.20 -7.74
CA LYS A 92 -13.72 7.49 -8.39
C LYS A 92 -14.74 8.54 -7.96
N ALA A 93 -16.02 8.20 -7.96
CA ALA A 93 -17.07 9.11 -7.52
C ALA A 93 -16.90 9.51 -6.05
N GLU A 94 -16.52 8.56 -5.18
CA GLU A 94 -16.23 8.82 -3.77
C GLU A 94 -15.03 9.76 -3.61
N VAL A 95 -13.93 9.52 -4.35
CA VAL A 95 -12.75 10.38 -4.33
C VAL A 95 -13.09 11.80 -4.80
N GLU A 96 -13.79 11.94 -5.93
CA GLU A 96 -14.21 13.25 -6.45
C GLU A 96 -15.10 13.99 -5.46
N ASN A 97 -16.02 13.29 -4.79
CA ASN A 97 -16.88 13.88 -3.75
C ASN A 97 -16.04 14.40 -2.58
N ARG A 98 -15.12 13.60 -2.04
CA ARG A 98 -14.25 14.00 -0.93
C ARG A 98 -13.28 15.13 -1.30
N TYR A 99 -12.86 15.22 -2.56
CA TYR A 99 -12.01 16.31 -3.05
C TYR A 99 -12.74 17.67 -3.19
N ARG A 100 -14.05 17.71 -2.98
CA ARG A 100 -14.83 18.98 -2.85
C ARG A 100 -14.65 19.60 -1.48
N GLU A 101 -14.35 18.78 -0.46
CA GLU A 101 -14.14 19.20 0.91
C GLU A 101 -12.72 19.74 1.13
N GLU A 102 -12.54 20.62 2.13
CA GLU A 102 -11.26 21.24 2.46
C GLU A 102 -10.15 20.20 2.77
N ASN A 103 -10.51 19.19 3.56
CA ASN A 103 -9.57 18.15 3.99
C ASN A 103 -9.41 17.01 2.98
N LYS A 104 -10.06 17.09 1.81
CA LYS A 104 -10.01 16.02 0.81
C LYS A 104 -10.27 14.64 1.44
N LEU A 105 -9.34 13.68 1.28
CA LEU A 105 -9.48 12.34 1.83
C LEU A 105 -9.29 12.27 3.36
N SER A 106 -8.45 13.13 3.94
CA SER A 106 -8.23 13.20 5.40
C SER A 106 -7.42 14.43 5.80
N ALA A 107 -7.80 15.06 6.90
CA ALA A 107 -7.06 16.17 7.50
C ALA A 107 -5.64 15.78 7.98
N SER A 108 -5.41 14.52 8.34
CA SER A 108 -4.18 14.09 9.00
C SER A 108 -3.54 12.82 8.44
N LYS A 109 -4.32 11.93 7.81
CA LYS A 109 -3.87 10.59 7.43
C LYS A 109 -3.47 10.54 5.95
N ALA A 110 -2.19 10.65 5.64
CA ALA A 110 -1.67 10.42 4.28
C ALA A 110 -1.95 9.00 3.78
N THR A 111 -2.04 8.02 4.69
CA THR A 111 -2.34 6.62 4.36
C THR A 111 -3.70 6.41 3.69
N GLU A 112 -4.63 7.37 3.75
CA GLU A 112 -5.86 7.32 2.97
C GLU A 112 -5.56 7.39 1.47
N TRP A 113 -4.70 8.34 1.06
CA TRP A 113 -4.22 8.43 -0.33
C TRP A 113 -3.45 7.18 -0.76
N HIS A 114 -2.59 6.67 0.12
CA HIS A 114 -1.76 5.51 -0.18
C HIS A 114 -2.61 4.26 -0.42
N ARG A 115 -3.57 3.97 0.47
CA ARG A 115 -4.49 2.85 0.32
C ARG A 115 -5.31 2.96 -0.96
N ILE A 116 -5.91 4.13 -1.20
CA ILE A 116 -6.73 4.36 -2.40
C ILE A 116 -5.88 4.27 -3.66
N SER A 117 -4.66 4.81 -3.68
CA SER A 117 -3.74 4.66 -4.82
C SER A 117 -3.44 3.20 -5.14
N LEU A 118 -3.15 2.39 -4.11
CA LEU A 118 -2.90 0.95 -4.29
C LEU A 118 -4.16 0.20 -4.76
N ALA A 119 -5.34 0.59 -4.27
CA ALA A 119 -6.60 0.01 -4.72
C ALA A 119 -6.92 0.35 -6.19
N VAL A 120 -6.66 1.60 -6.58
CA VAL A 120 -6.79 2.05 -7.99
C VAL A 120 -5.85 1.26 -8.89
N LEU A 121 -4.58 1.15 -8.52
CA LEU A 121 -3.58 0.36 -9.27
C LEU A 121 -3.97 -1.12 -9.39
N ALA A 122 -4.34 -1.73 -8.28
CA ALA A 122 -4.73 -3.13 -8.25
C ALA A 122 -5.94 -3.40 -9.13
N ALA A 123 -6.89 -2.47 -9.20
CA ALA A 123 -8.06 -2.55 -10.05
C ALA A 123 -7.79 -2.17 -11.53
N GLY A 124 -6.55 -1.82 -11.91
CA GLY A 124 -6.16 -1.48 -13.27
C GLY A 124 -6.35 0.00 -13.64
N GLY A 125 -6.59 0.89 -12.67
CA GLY A 125 -6.72 2.33 -12.87
C GLY A 125 -5.39 3.09 -12.76
N ASP A 126 -5.43 4.39 -13.05
CA ASP A 126 -4.28 5.30 -12.95
C ASP A 126 -4.47 6.27 -11.76
N PRO A 127 -3.72 6.11 -10.66
CA PRO A 127 -3.82 7.00 -9.50
C PRO A 127 -3.19 8.39 -9.73
N THR A 128 -2.44 8.59 -10.81
CA THR A 128 -1.89 9.92 -11.16
C THR A 128 -2.93 10.82 -11.84
N ASN A 129 -4.04 10.24 -12.31
CA ASN A 129 -5.13 10.94 -12.97
C ASN A 129 -6.49 10.29 -12.63
N PHE A 130 -6.85 10.30 -11.34
CA PHE A 130 -8.02 9.59 -10.84
C PHE A 130 -9.17 10.55 -10.46
N GLY A 131 -9.97 10.92 -11.44
CA GLY A 131 -11.10 11.84 -11.27
C GLY A 131 -10.75 13.32 -11.38
N ARG A 132 -11.68 14.18 -10.95
CA ARG A 132 -11.58 15.64 -11.03
C ARG A 132 -11.91 16.29 -9.69
N ASP A 133 -11.15 17.31 -9.30
CA ASP A 133 -11.44 18.15 -8.16
C ASP A 133 -12.61 19.11 -8.43
N LYS A 134 -13.00 19.91 -7.45
CA LYS A 134 -14.08 20.91 -7.57
C LYS A 134 -13.87 21.96 -8.66
N ASN A 135 -12.63 22.13 -9.12
CA ASN A 135 -12.28 23.11 -10.17
C ASN A 135 -12.11 22.44 -11.53
N GLY A 136 -12.34 21.11 -11.63
CA GLY A 136 -12.15 20.33 -12.85
C GLY A 136 -10.72 19.89 -13.12
N ASN A 137 -9.77 20.13 -12.20
CA ASN A 137 -8.39 19.69 -12.35
C ASN A 137 -8.27 18.16 -12.11
N PRO A 138 -7.35 17.48 -12.81
CA PRO A 138 -7.09 16.07 -12.54
C PRO A 138 -6.60 15.86 -11.10
N ILE A 139 -7.13 14.82 -10.46
CA ILE A 139 -6.68 14.41 -9.12
C ILE A 139 -5.48 13.49 -9.29
N ASN A 140 -4.33 13.89 -8.75
CA ASN A 140 -3.14 13.05 -8.64
C ASN A 140 -3.00 12.55 -7.20
N LEU A 141 -3.49 11.32 -6.95
CA LEU A 141 -3.44 10.70 -5.63
C LEU A 141 -2.00 10.44 -5.16
N ILE A 142 -1.09 10.14 -6.10
CA ILE A 142 0.33 9.92 -5.78
C ILE A 142 0.95 11.22 -5.28
N ALA A 143 0.84 12.32 -6.02
CA ALA A 143 1.39 13.61 -5.63
C ALA A 143 0.85 14.08 -4.28
N ASP A 144 -0.48 14.12 -4.15
CA ASP A 144 -1.18 14.62 -2.96
C ASP A 144 -0.93 13.75 -1.71
N GLY A 145 -0.70 12.46 -1.91
CA GLY A 145 -0.43 11.49 -0.84
C GLY A 145 1.05 11.40 -0.45
N THR A 146 1.99 11.83 -1.31
CA THR A 146 3.43 11.63 -1.12
C THR A 146 4.21 12.94 -1.27
N TYR A 147 4.84 13.17 -2.42
CA TYR A 147 5.85 14.21 -2.60
C TYR A 147 5.29 15.64 -2.52
N ASP A 148 4.01 15.87 -2.74
CA ASP A 148 3.36 17.18 -2.59
C ASP A 148 2.53 17.29 -1.30
N ARG A 149 2.44 16.22 -0.51
CA ARG A 149 1.68 16.22 0.74
C ARG A 149 2.09 17.35 1.68
N GLY A 150 3.38 17.63 1.77
CA GLY A 150 3.94 18.67 2.62
C GLY A 150 3.41 20.09 2.34
N LYS A 151 2.82 20.34 1.17
CA LYS A 151 2.18 21.62 0.83
C LYS A 151 0.91 21.89 1.65
N THR A 152 0.31 20.87 2.24
CA THR A 152 -0.92 20.98 3.05
C THR A 152 -0.67 20.61 4.51
N VAL A 153 -0.08 19.43 4.75
CA VAL A 153 0.25 18.92 6.07
C VAL A 153 1.39 17.92 5.93
N SER A 154 2.27 17.81 6.94
CA SER A 154 3.40 16.88 6.91
C SER A 154 2.96 15.45 6.55
N LEU A 155 3.71 14.78 5.68
CA LEU A 155 3.53 13.36 5.34
C LEU A 155 3.61 12.48 6.60
N GLY A 156 4.48 12.83 7.55
CA GLY A 156 4.61 12.16 8.84
C GLY A 156 3.62 12.60 9.92
N ARG A 157 2.54 13.34 9.61
CA ARG A 157 1.57 13.83 10.62
C ARG A 157 0.99 12.72 11.48
N GLN A 158 0.82 11.52 10.93
CA GLN A 158 0.34 10.33 11.64
C GLN A 158 1.48 9.40 12.11
N GLY A 159 2.71 9.92 12.22
CA GLY A 159 3.89 9.13 12.58
C GLY A 159 4.57 8.48 11.36
N ILE A 160 5.37 7.44 11.64
CA ILE A 160 6.20 6.77 10.64
C ILE A 160 5.40 6.15 9.48
N ASN A 161 4.15 5.74 9.72
CA ASN A 161 3.30 5.10 8.70
C ASN A 161 3.08 5.97 7.47
N GLY A 162 3.02 7.29 7.63
CA GLY A 162 2.92 8.20 6.47
C GLY A 162 4.13 8.08 5.55
N TRP A 163 5.33 8.03 6.10
CA TRP A 163 6.57 7.89 5.36
C TRP A 163 6.72 6.52 4.72
N ILE A 164 6.49 5.45 5.49
CA ILE A 164 6.57 4.06 5.03
C ILE A 164 5.64 3.81 3.85
N TRP A 165 4.34 4.08 4.02
CA TRP A 165 3.36 3.84 2.97
C TRP A 165 3.51 4.80 1.80
N GLY A 166 4.03 6.01 2.02
CA GLY A 166 4.39 6.94 0.95
C GLY A 166 5.47 6.35 0.05
N LEU A 167 6.52 5.77 0.61
CA LEU A 167 7.59 5.12 -0.16
C LEU A 167 7.08 3.88 -0.89
N ILE A 168 6.31 3.00 -0.22
CA ILE A 168 5.70 1.81 -0.85
C ILE A 168 4.86 2.19 -2.07
N VAL A 169 4.07 3.26 -1.97
CA VAL A 169 3.24 3.72 -3.10
C VAL A 169 4.10 4.26 -4.23
N LEU A 170 5.13 5.04 -3.94
CA LEU A 170 6.06 5.55 -4.96
C LEU A 170 6.77 4.42 -5.70
N ASP A 171 7.12 3.34 -4.98
CA ASP A 171 7.83 2.20 -5.56
C ASP A 171 6.92 1.21 -6.28
N SER A 172 5.61 1.23 -5.99
CA SER A 172 4.65 0.28 -6.57
C SER A 172 4.64 0.26 -8.11
N MET A 173 4.93 1.41 -8.75
CA MET A 173 5.11 1.56 -10.21
C MET A 173 6.33 2.43 -10.56
N HIS A 174 7.29 2.54 -9.64
CA HIS A 174 8.49 3.38 -9.81
C HIS A 174 8.18 4.82 -10.20
N TYR A 175 7.20 5.43 -9.52
CA TYR A 175 6.80 6.81 -9.81
C TYR A 175 7.98 7.77 -9.61
N GLU A 176 8.23 8.57 -10.64
CA GLU A 176 9.21 9.66 -10.55
C GLU A 176 8.64 10.82 -9.73
N ILE A 177 9.52 11.45 -8.95
CA ILE A 177 9.19 12.66 -8.20
C ILE A 177 9.67 13.86 -9.02
N PRO A 178 8.77 14.76 -9.43
CA PRO A 178 9.15 15.95 -10.20
C PRO A 178 10.12 16.86 -9.43
N ASN A 179 11.06 17.49 -10.15
CA ASN A 179 11.94 18.47 -9.56
C ASN A 179 11.13 19.63 -8.93
N GLY A 180 11.50 20.04 -7.72
CA GLY A 180 10.79 21.10 -7.00
C GLY A 180 9.55 20.62 -6.23
N SER A 181 9.30 19.31 -6.14
CA SER A 181 8.34 18.74 -5.22
C SER A 181 8.70 19.06 -3.77
N PHE A 182 7.72 18.95 -2.86
CA PHE A 182 7.95 19.29 -1.45
C PHE A 182 8.85 18.27 -0.75
N TYR A 183 8.70 16.97 -1.06
CA TYR A 183 9.61 15.91 -0.59
C TYR A 183 10.25 15.21 -1.78
N SER A 184 11.55 14.98 -1.68
CA SER A 184 12.27 14.02 -2.53
C SER A 184 12.11 12.60 -1.97
N ARG A 185 12.52 11.59 -2.76
CA ARG A 185 12.60 10.20 -2.29
C ARG A 185 13.60 10.07 -1.13
N ASP A 186 14.73 10.75 -1.22
CA ASP A 186 15.77 10.73 -0.19
C ASP A 186 15.27 11.35 1.12
N ASP A 187 14.43 12.39 1.07
CA ASP A 187 13.80 12.95 2.26
C ASP A 187 12.91 11.90 2.94
N ILE A 188 12.09 11.18 2.17
CA ILE A 188 11.19 10.14 2.69
C ILE A 188 12.00 8.99 3.33
N ILE A 189 13.04 8.51 2.65
CA ILE A 189 13.94 7.47 3.15
C ILE A 189 14.62 7.94 4.45
N THR A 190 15.15 9.15 4.46
CA THR A 190 15.82 9.75 5.64
C THR A 190 14.87 9.82 6.81
N GLU A 191 13.63 10.25 6.60
CA GLU A 191 12.59 10.33 7.63
C GLU A 191 12.23 8.97 8.22
N ILE A 192 12.27 7.89 7.44
CA ILE A 192 12.11 6.51 7.94
C ILE A 192 13.32 6.11 8.77
N LEU A 193 14.54 6.24 8.22
CA LEU A 193 15.77 5.80 8.86
C LEU A 193 16.05 6.54 10.18
N CYS A 194 15.77 7.85 10.27
CA CYS A 194 15.91 8.64 11.50
C CYS A 194 15.01 8.16 12.65
N ARG A 195 14.02 7.30 12.38
CA ARG A 195 13.12 6.73 13.38
C ARG A 195 13.46 5.30 13.78
N GLN A 196 14.58 4.78 13.27
CA GLN A 196 15.07 3.47 13.67
C GLN A 196 15.45 3.47 15.15
N LEU A 197 15.00 2.47 15.89
CA LEU A 197 15.29 2.30 17.30
C LEU A 197 16.67 1.66 17.52
N SER A 198 17.19 1.72 18.73
CA SER A 198 18.53 1.21 19.08
C SER A 198 18.69 -0.30 18.88
N ASP A 199 17.61 -1.05 18.87
CA ASP A 199 17.56 -2.49 18.59
C ASP A 199 17.46 -2.81 17.08
N GLY A 200 17.44 -1.79 16.23
CA GLY A 200 17.37 -1.90 14.76
C GLY A 200 15.96 -1.96 14.20
N GLY A 201 14.93 -2.03 15.01
CA GLY A 201 13.55 -2.06 14.57
C GLY A 201 12.88 -0.68 14.52
N PHE A 202 11.59 -0.69 14.30
CA PHE A 202 10.75 0.52 14.19
C PHE A 202 9.49 0.36 15.04
N ALA A 203 8.91 1.49 15.47
CA ALA A 203 7.64 1.52 16.18
C ALA A 203 6.81 2.73 15.77
N LEU A 204 5.49 2.63 15.89
CA LEU A 204 4.59 3.76 15.70
C LEU A 204 4.77 4.80 16.82
N THR A 205 4.92 4.32 18.06
CA THR A 205 5.13 5.13 19.25
C THR A 205 6.00 4.35 20.26
N GLY A 206 6.69 5.10 21.15
CA GLY A 206 7.48 4.48 22.23
C GLY A 206 8.91 4.14 21.81
N LYS A 207 9.55 3.25 22.60
CA LYS A 207 10.97 2.91 22.47
C LYS A 207 11.23 1.41 22.21
N ASN A 208 10.18 0.62 22.14
CA ASN A 208 10.25 -0.82 21.85
C ASN A 208 9.82 -1.05 20.41
N SER A 209 10.59 -1.84 19.69
CA SER A 209 10.25 -2.22 18.31
C SER A 209 8.92 -2.94 18.23
N ASP A 210 8.15 -2.60 17.22
CA ASP A 210 6.90 -3.25 16.82
C ASP A 210 7.19 -4.12 15.60
N PRO A 211 6.88 -5.42 15.63
CA PRO A 211 7.14 -6.33 14.51
C PRO A 211 6.44 -5.90 13.22
N ASP A 212 5.20 -5.42 13.31
CA ASP A 212 4.41 -5.03 12.12
C ASP A 212 4.98 -3.75 11.50
N ILE A 213 5.30 -2.75 12.32
CA ILE A 213 5.91 -1.50 11.84
C ILE A 213 7.30 -1.76 11.26
N THR A 214 8.08 -2.64 11.91
CA THR A 214 9.40 -3.03 11.43
C THR A 214 9.30 -3.73 10.08
N ALA A 215 8.39 -4.69 9.93
CA ALA A 215 8.17 -5.39 8.66
C ALA A 215 7.76 -4.43 7.53
N MET A 216 6.85 -3.49 7.80
CA MET A 216 6.45 -2.47 6.83
C MET A 216 7.61 -1.54 6.46
N ALA A 217 8.45 -1.12 7.43
CA ALA A 217 9.63 -0.30 7.15
C ALA A 217 10.66 -1.04 6.28
N VAL A 218 10.92 -2.33 6.58
CA VAL A 218 11.80 -3.18 5.77
C VAL A 218 11.27 -3.32 4.34
N GLN A 219 9.96 -3.53 4.18
CA GLN A 219 9.33 -3.60 2.85
C GLN A 219 9.50 -2.28 2.07
N ALA A 220 9.40 -1.13 2.74
CA ALA A 220 9.53 0.17 2.09
C ALA A 220 10.98 0.49 1.69
N LEU A 221 11.97 -0.02 2.43
CA LEU A 221 13.39 0.26 2.22
C LEU A 221 14.10 -0.75 1.32
N HIS A 222 13.42 -1.81 0.88
CA HIS A 222 13.95 -2.84 -0.02
C HIS A 222 13.83 -2.37 -1.46
#